data_0e23778f6f2d06936ba4bd249c680ad8
#
_entry.id   0e23778f6f2d06936ba4bd249c680ad8
#
_cell.length_a   1.000
_cell.length_b   1.000
_cell.length_c   1.000
_cell.angle_alpha   90.00
_cell.angle_beta   90.00
_cell.angle_gamma   90.00
#
_symmetry.space_group_name_H-M   'P 1'
#
loop_
_entity.id
_entity.type
_entity.pdbx_description
1 polymer ?
#
loop_
_entity_poly.entity_id
_entity_poly.type
_entity_poly.pdbx_seq_one_letter_code
_entity_poly.pdbx_strand_id
1 'polypeptide(L)'
;MYQSQFPRPPSETLPTMYDLPSEDPEEFGLPDEFHDFQPKLLRETCKPKTYLPSEYFIGTDINLYYDSRNTRWYKRPDWFLALGVSIGDQQEDMRWSYVVWQEGISPFLVVELLSPGTENEDLGRNIREIGKPPIKWEVYERMLRIPFYVVFDRYENQLRVFSLDGGRYCQENLGDESRVWFDELELGLGVWQGIYQGFEGKWLRWYEASGEWIPTDAEARQQAETQAESERSARQQAETQIENERSARQQAETQIENERSARAETEAKLTAAILPLISLGLTVEQIANSLGLTVERVNQEL
;
A
#
# COMPACT_ATOMS: atom_id res chain seq x y z
N MET A 1 -9.08 17.36 -59.47
CA MET A 1 -8.81 15.98 -59.00
C MET A 1 -9.62 15.79 -57.73
N TYR A 2 -10.58 14.91 -57.72
CA TYR A 2 -11.31 14.59 -56.49
C TYR A 2 -10.42 13.71 -55.62
N GLN A 3 -10.21 14.04 -54.36
CA GLN A 3 -9.56 13.18 -53.41
C GLN A 3 -10.36 11.88 -53.24
N SER A 4 -9.82 10.78 -53.73
CA SER A 4 -10.49 9.46 -53.71
C SER A 4 -10.27 8.69 -52.41
N GLN A 5 -9.59 9.25 -51.42
CA GLN A 5 -9.34 8.60 -50.14
C GLN A 5 -9.86 9.49 -49.01
N PHE A 6 -10.56 8.91 -48.06
CA PHE A 6 -10.92 9.57 -46.81
C PHE A 6 -9.64 10.03 -46.10
N PRO A 7 -9.65 11.18 -45.43
CA PRO A 7 -8.51 11.60 -44.63
C PRO A 7 -8.22 10.55 -43.58
N ARG A 8 -6.96 10.14 -43.48
CA ARG A 8 -6.55 9.22 -42.44
C ARG A 8 -6.64 9.91 -41.07
N PRO A 9 -6.90 9.15 -39.98
CA PRO A 9 -6.91 9.72 -38.65
C PRO A 9 -5.54 10.33 -38.30
N PRO A 10 -5.50 11.35 -37.44
CA PRO A 10 -4.26 12.01 -37.04
C PRO A 10 -3.21 11.05 -36.49
N SER A 11 -3.60 9.97 -35.80
CA SER A 11 -2.72 8.92 -35.32
C SER A 11 -1.93 8.18 -36.40
N GLU A 12 -2.42 8.20 -37.67
CA GLU A 12 -1.75 7.54 -38.80
C GLU A 12 -0.93 8.50 -39.67
N THR A 13 -1.15 9.82 -39.54
CA THR A 13 -0.58 10.83 -40.46
C THR A 13 0.37 11.80 -39.81
N LEU A 14 0.31 11.95 -38.49
CA LEU A 14 1.18 12.83 -37.71
C LEU A 14 2.41 12.07 -37.20
N PRO A 15 3.51 12.78 -36.91
CA PRO A 15 4.68 12.17 -36.28
C PRO A 15 4.34 11.47 -34.98
N THR A 16 4.93 10.31 -34.78
CA THR A 16 4.81 9.47 -33.58
C THR A 16 5.99 9.71 -32.64
N MET A 17 6.01 9.03 -31.49
CA MET A 17 7.14 9.11 -30.56
C MET A 17 8.48 8.65 -31.18
N TYR A 18 8.45 7.87 -32.26
CA TYR A 18 9.66 7.43 -32.99
C TYR A 18 10.21 8.47 -33.95
N ASP A 19 9.38 9.46 -34.32
CA ASP A 19 9.75 10.49 -35.30
C ASP A 19 10.13 11.82 -34.63
N LEU A 20 9.85 11.96 -33.34
CA LEU A 20 10.01 13.21 -32.59
C LEU A 20 11.31 13.18 -31.75
N PRO A 21 12.04 14.33 -31.64
CA PRO A 21 13.23 14.39 -30.81
C PRO A 21 12.89 14.17 -29.33
N SER A 22 13.74 13.44 -28.62
CA SER A 22 13.60 13.14 -27.18
C SER A 22 14.40 14.09 -26.28
N GLU A 23 15.30 14.89 -26.84
CA GLU A 23 16.15 15.83 -26.12
C GLU A 23 16.21 17.19 -26.81
N ASP A 24 16.22 18.25 -26.01
CA ASP A 24 16.45 19.61 -26.46
C ASP A 24 17.74 20.14 -25.81
N PRO A 25 18.78 20.49 -26.60
CA PRO A 25 20.02 21.03 -26.07
C PRO A 25 19.88 22.38 -25.35
N GLU A 26 18.76 23.08 -25.55
CA GLU A 26 18.45 24.37 -24.92
C GLU A 26 17.63 24.23 -23.61
N GLU A 27 17.23 23.04 -23.20
CA GLU A 27 16.50 22.81 -21.97
C GLU A 27 17.47 22.77 -20.78
N PHE A 28 17.37 23.79 -19.92
CA PHE A 28 18.23 23.92 -18.76
C PHE A 28 17.66 23.12 -17.57
N GLY A 29 18.48 22.29 -16.97
CA GLY A 29 18.20 21.63 -15.71
C GLY A 29 18.53 20.14 -15.75
N LEU A 30 19.67 19.74 -15.18
CA LEU A 30 19.92 18.36 -14.84
C LEU A 30 19.05 18.02 -13.62
N PRO A 31 18.27 16.92 -13.64
CA PRO A 31 17.53 16.48 -12.48
C PRO A 31 18.50 16.17 -11.34
N ASP A 32 18.22 16.68 -10.15
CA ASP A 32 18.92 16.28 -8.94
C ASP A 32 18.31 14.99 -8.35
N GLU A 33 18.88 14.45 -7.25
CA GLU A 33 18.37 13.23 -6.62
C GLU A 33 16.91 13.34 -6.19
N PHE A 34 16.44 14.53 -5.82
CA PHE A 34 15.04 14.76 -5.46
C PHE A 34 14.12 14.57 -6.67
N HIS A 35 14.53 15.07 -7.85
CA HIS A 35 13.78 14.88 -9.11
C HIS A 35 13.80 13.42 -9.58
N ASP A 36 14.75 12.59 -9.11
CA ASP A 36 14.70 11.14 -9.33
C ASP A 36 13.79 10.43 -8.31
N PHE A 37 13.86 10.78 -7.02
CA PHE A 37 13.16 10.06 -5.97
C PHE A 37 11.69 10.46 -5.83
N GLN A 38 11.36 11.74 -5.88
CA GLN A 38 9.98 12.21 -5.69
C GLN A 38 9.00 11.67 -6.74
N PRO A 39 9.32 11.65 -8.04
CA PRO A 39 8.46 11.02 -9.05
C PRO A 39 8.29 9.51 -8.85
N LYS A 40 9.31 8.81 -8.35
CA LYS A 40 9.22 7.38 -8.03
C LYS A 40 8.24 7.13 -6.88
N LEU A 41 8.33 7.92 -5.80
CA LEU A 41 7.38 7.82 -4.69
C LEU A 41 5.94 8.08 -5.15
N LEU A 42 5.74 9.11 -5.97
CA LEU A 42 4.43 9.39 -6.57
C LEU A 42 3.93 8.21 -7.41
N ARG A 43 4.78 7.59 -8.23
CA ARG A 43 4.43 6.42 -9.04
C ARG A 43 4.07 5.20 -8.20
N GLU A 44 4.87 4.87 -7.18
CA GLU A 44 4.67 3.70 -6.32
C GLU A 44 3.39 3.80 -5.50
N THR A 45 3.02 5.01 -5.09
CA THR A 45 1.86 5.26 -4.23
C THR A 45 0.60 5.70 -4.98
N CYS A 46 0.68 6.04 -6.28
CA CYS A 46 -0.46 6.37 -7.13
C CYS A 46 -1.21 5.09 -7.54
N LYS A 47 -2.29 4.76 -6.83
CA LYS A 47 -3.11 3.57 -7.07
C LYS A 47 -4.59 3.98 -7.19
N PRO A 48 -5.01 4.63 -8.31
CA PRO A 48 -6.40 5.04 -8.53
C PRO A 48 -7.36 3.87 -8.34
N LYS A 49 -8.44 4.09 -7.56
CA LYS A 49 -9.43 3.04 -7.27
C LYS A 49 -10.47 2.90 -8.39
N THR A 50 -10.64 3.94 -9.17
CA THR A 50 -11.62 4.05 -10.26
C THR A 50 -11.11 3.54 -11.61
N TYR A 51 -9.80 3.21 -11.70
CA TYR A 51 -9.15 2.75 -12.92
C TYR A 51 -8.35 1.48 -12.68
N LEU A 52 -8.36 0.55 -13.63
CA LEU A 52 -7.44 -0.58 -13.63
C LEU A 52 -6.00 -0.11 -13.93
N PRO A 53 -4.96 -0.80 -13.46
CA PRO A 53 -3.57 -0.45 -13.76
C PRO A 53 -3.26 -0.35 -15.27
N SER A 54 -4.02 -1.02 -16.13
CA SER A 54 -3.90 -0.97 -17.60
C SER A 54 -4.65 0.20 -18.24
N GLU A 55 -5.39 0.99 -17.48
CA GLU A 55 -6.26 2.07 -17.99
C GLU A 55 -5.73 3.46 -17.67
N TYR A 56 -4.57 3.59 -17.06
CA TYR A 56 -3.92 4.86 -16.83
C TYR A 56 -2.42 4.78 -17.11
N PHE A 57 -1.84 5.91 -17.45
CA PHE A 57 -0.42 6.04 -17.71
C PHE A 57 0.20 7.10 -16.80
N ILE A 58 1.32 6.76 -16.18
CA ILE A 58 2.14 7.69 -15.40
C ILE A 58 3.42 7.97 -16.19
N GLY A 59 3.61 9.22 -16.60
CA GLY A 59 4.86 9.70 -17.20
C GLY A 59 5.74 10.38 -16.17
N THR A 60 7.04 10.13 -16.24
CA THR A 60 8.05 10.79 -15.41
C THR A 60 9.20 11.19 -16.28
N ASP A 61 9.53 12.48 -16.31
CA ASP A 61 10.67 13.03 -17.05
C ASP A 61 10.74 12.57 -18.53
N ILE A 62 9.58 12.47 -19.18
CA ILE A 62 9.46 12.19 -20.61
C ILE A 62 8.82 13.34 -21.36
N ASN A 63 9.15 13.48 -22.63
CA ASN A 63 8.62 14.56 -23.46
C ASN A 63 7.11 14.42 -23.67
N LEU A 64 6.35 15.48 -23.36
CA LEU A 64 4.94 15.64 -23.61
C LEU A 64 4.75 16.54 -24.83
N TYR A 65 4.47 15.96 -25.98
CA TYR A 65 4.21 16.68 -27.22
C TYR A 65 2.74 17.10 -27.31
N TYR A 66 2.50 18.40 -27.43
CA TYR A 66 1.18 19.00 -27.27
C TYR A 66 0.63 19.70 -28.53
N ASP A 67 1.44 20.04 -29.53
CA ASP A 67 1.00 20.73 -30.75
C ASP A 67 1.52 20.05 -32.01
N SER A 68 0.65 19.37 -32.73
CA SER A 68 0.99 18.67 -33.98
C SER A 68 1.44 19.58 -35.14
N ARG A 69 1.21 20.89 -35.05
CA ARG A 69 1.67 21.88 -36.03
C ARG A 69 3.10 22.31 -35.75
N ASN A 70 3.55 22.15 -34.51
CA ASN A 70 4.88 22.51 -34.04
C ASN A 70 5.52 21.27 -33.36
N THR A 71 5.87 20.28 -34.16
CA THR A 71 6.32 18.95 -33.68
C THR A 71 7.68 18.96 -32.97
N ARG A 72 8.34 20.11 -32.88
CA ARG A 72 9.56 20.31 -32.09
C ARG A 72 9.24 20.90 -30.71
N TRP A 73 8.00 21.26 -30.43
CA TRP A 73 7.61 21.84 -29.16
C TRP A 73 7.06 20.77 -28.23
N TYR A 74 7.68 20.61 -27.08
CA TYR A 74 7.25 19.72 -26.03
C TYR A 74 7.46 20.36 -24.66
N LYS A 75 6.89 19.77 -23.63
CA LYS A 75 7.21 20.00 -22.24
C LYS A 75 7.66 18.69 -21.61
N ARG A 76 8.48 18.78 -20.56
CA ARG A 76 8.97 17.64 -19.79
C ARG A 76 8.49 17.79 -18.34
N PRO A 77 7.27 17.34 -18.02
CA PRO A 77 6.82 17.36 -16.64
C PRO A 77 7.62 16.39 -15.79
N ASP A 78 7.93 16.77 -14.56
CA ASP A 78 8.59 15.87 -13.61
C ASP A 78 7.73 14.62 -13.37
N TRP A 79 6.41 14.81 -13.33
CA TRP A 79 5.45 13.71 -13.22
C TRP A 79 4.08 14.09 -13.80
N PHE A 80 3.40 13.16 -14.44
CA PHE A 80 2.01 13.36 -14.87
C PHE A 80 1.23 12.06 -14.92
N LEU A 81 -0.08 12.16 -14.81
CA LEU A 81 -1.06 11.09 -14.89
C LEU A 81 -2.01 11.32 -16.04
N ALA A 82 -2.15 10.35 -16.93
CA ALA A 82 -3.17 10.33 -17.97
C ALA A 82 -4.14 9.16 -17.73
N LEU A 83 -5.45 9.44 -17.75
CA LEU A 83 -6.51 8.49 -17.46
C LEU A 83 -7.20 8.02 -18.73
N GLY A 84 -7.65 6.77 -18.77
CA GLY A 84 -8.29 6.19 -19.95
C GLY A 84 -7.31 5.87 -21.09
N VAL A 85 -6.03 5.77 -20.78
CA VAL A 85 -4.96 5.45 -21.73
C VAL A 85 -4.56 4.00 -21.57
N SER A 86 -4.67 3.22 -22.65
CA SER A 86 -4.18 1.84 -22.64
C SER A 86 -2.66 1.80 -22.57
N ILE A 87 -2.12 1.04 -21.64
CA ILE A 87 -0.69 0.69 -21.62
C ILE A 87 -0.50 -0.68 -22.28
N GLY A 88 0.57 -0.80 -23.08
CA GLY A 88 0.96 -2.09 -23.64
C GLY A 88 1.47 -3.04 -22.55
N ASP A 89 1.50 -4.31 -22.84
CA ASP A 89 1.97 -5.37 -21.93
C ASP A 89 3.38 -5.89 -22.29
N GLN A 90 3.92 -5.46 -23.43
CA GLN A 90 5.26 -5.81 -23.88
C GLN A 90 6.26 -4.67 -23.64
N GLN A 91 7.53 -5.00 -23.49
CA GLN A 91 8.58 -4.01 -23.31
C GLN A 91 8.71 -3.07 -24.53
N GLU A 92 8.44 -3.58 -25.73
CA GLU A 92 8.47 -2.81 -26.97
C GLU A 92 7.36 -1.74 -27.04
N ASP A 93 6.28 -1.90 -26.25
CA ASP A 93 5.18 -0.92 -26.16
C ASP A 93 5.52 0.26 -25.22
N MET A 94 6.67 0.23 -24.56
CA MET A 94 7.07 1.32 -23.67
C MET A 94 7.25 2.62 -24.43
N ARG A 95 6.61 3.68 -23.94
CA ARG A 95 6.64 5.00 -24.58
C ARG A 95 7.98 5.69 -24.41
N TRP A 96 8.50 6.22 -25.49
CA TRP A 96 9.67 7.12 -25.48
C TRP A 96 9.27 8.56 -25.15
N SER A 97 8.04 8.92 -25.49
CA SER A 97 7.42 10.22 -25.24
C SER A 97 5.91 10.06 -25.18
N TYR A 98 5.21 11.03 -24.63
CA TYR A 98 3.76 11.11 -24.63
C TYR A 98 3.30 12.09 -25.72
N VAL A 99 2.68 11.58 -26.75
CA VAL A 99 2.25 12.38 -27.93
C VAL A 99 0.72 12.52 -27.87
N VAL A 100 0.24 13.69 -27.43
CA VAL A 100 -1.19 13.90 -27.15
C VAL A 100 -2.09 13.61 -28.36
N TRP A 101 -1.68 13.95 -29.58
CA TRP A 101 -2.48 13.65 -30.77
C TRP A 101 -2.44 12.19 -31.19
N GLN A 102 -1.46 11.40 -30.74
CA GLN A 102 -1.40 9.96 -30.93
C GLN A 102 -2.26 9.23 -29.89
N GLU A 103 -2.15 9.62 -28.64
CA GLU A 103 -2.92 9.06 -27.52
C GLU A 103 -4.40 9.46 -27.56
N GLY A 104 -4.69 10.67 -28.09
CA GLY A 104 -6.04 11.25 -28.13
C GLY A 104 -6.52 11.80 -26.79
N ILE A 105 -5.67 11.75 -25.75
CA ILE A 105 -6.01 12.10 -24.37
C ILE A 105 -4.92 13.02 -23.81
N SER A 106 -5.31 14.12 -23.18
CA SER A 106 -4.42 14.97 -22.39
C SER A 106 -4.21 14.38 -21.00
N PRO A 107 -3.09 14.67 -20.31
CA PRO A 107 -2.95 14.36 -18.90
C PRO A 107 -4.11 14.89 -18.05
N PHE A 108 -4.47 14.15 -17.03
CA PHE A 108 -5.44 14.55 -16.01
C PHE A 108 -4.79 15.44 -14.94
N LEU A 109 -3.57 15.09 -14.55
CA LEU A 109 -2.80 15.77 -13.53
C LEU A 109 -1.35 15.91 -13.98
N VAL A 110 -0.74 17.06 -13.74
CA VAL A 110 0.70 17.30 -13.88
C VAL A 110 1.27 17.76 -12.55
N VAL A 111 2.44 17.28 -12.20
CA VAL A 111 3.22 17.70 -11.03
C VAL A 111 4.57 18.23 -11.50
N GLU A 112 4.90 19.44 -11.06
CA GLU A 112 6.22 20.06 -11.24
C GLU A 112 6.89 20.23 -9.88
N LEU A 113 8.16 19.92 -9.83
CA LEU A 113 9.02 20.03 -8.66
C LEU A 113 9.93 21.25 -8.85
N LEU A 114 9.73 22.28 -8.03
CA LEU A 114 10.49 23.52 -8.22
C LEU A 114 11.98 23.31 -7.98
N SER A 115 12.76 23.78 -8.94
CA SER A 115 14.20 23.96 -8.84
C SER A 115 14.58 25.43 -8.80
N PRO A 116 15.71 25.80 -8.18
CA PRO A 116 16.20 27.16 -8.24
C PRO A 116 16.33 27.65 -9.68
N GLY A 117 15.57 28.68 -10.04
CA GLY A 117 15.56 29.31 -11.39
C GLY A 117 14.41 28.90 -12.30
N THR A 118 13.65 27.84 -12.01
CA THR A 118 12.48 27.44 -12.84
C THR A 118 11.14 28.00 -12.33
N GLU A 119 11.08 28.54 -11.12
CA GLU A 119 9.85 29.02 -10.47
C GLU A 119 8.99 29.93 -11.34
N ASN A 120 9.60 30.83 -12.10
CA ASN A 120 8.86 31.79 -12.91
C ASN A 120 8.17 31.14 -14.11
N GLU A 121 8.73 30.06 -14.65
CA GLU A 121 8.11 29.28 -15.72
C GLU A 121 6.98 28.43 -15.18
N ASP A 122 7.24 27.70 -14.09
CA ASP A 122 6.28 26.77 -13.51
C ASP A 122 5.11 27.47 -12.84
N LEU A 123 5.30 28.71 -12.31
CA LEU A 123 4.22 29.50 -11.73
C LEU A 123 3.59 30.51 -12.73
N GLY A 124 3.92 30.41 -14.03
CA GLY A 124 3.30 31.24 -15.05
C GLY A 124 3.66 32.72 -14.97
N ARG A 125 4.77 33.07 -14.34
CA ARG A 125 5.23 34.47 -14.18
C ARG A 125 6.06 34.98 -15.36
N ASN A 126 6.56 34.08 -16.20
CA ASN A 126 7.30 34.43 -17.40
C ASN A 126 6.35 34.92 -18.50
N ILE A 127 6.79 35.91 -19.26
CA ILE A 127 6.10 36.38 -20.45
C ILE A 127 6.68 35.62 -21.66
N ARG A 128 5.79 35.02 -22.46
CA ARG A 128 6.19 34.34 -23.68
C ARG A 128 6.89 35.31 -24.66
N GLU A 129 8.04 34.91 -25.12
CA GLU A 129 8.72 35.60 -26.22
C GLU A 129 8.11 35.21 -27.57
N ILE A 130 8.01 36.19 -28.49
CA ILE A 130 7.48 35.93 -29.85
C ILE A 130 8.39 34.95 -30.59
N GLY A 131 7.81 33.86 -31.10
CA GLY A 131 8.54 32.82 -31.85
C GLY A 131 9.15 31.71 -30.99
N LYS A 132 9.10 31.84 -29.67
CA LYS A 132 9.50 30.77 -28.74
C LYS A 132 8.31 29.85 -28.40
N PRO A 133 8.56 28.61 -27.95
CA PRO A 133 7.52 27.74 -27.43
C PRO A 133 6.72 28.41 -26.29
N PRO A 134 5.43 28.11 -26.13
CA PRO A 134 4.66 28.56 -24.97
C PRO A 134 5.30 28.06 -23.65
N ILE A 135 5.15 28.83 -22.57
CA ILE A 135 5.57 28.41 -21.23
C ILE A 135 4.72 27.24 -20.72
N LYS A 136 5.20 26.46 -19.74
CA LYS A 136 4.51 25.30 -19.16
C LYS A 136 3.08 25.65 -18.77
N TRP A 137 2.89 26.75 -18.04
CA TRP A 137 1.57 27.25 -17.62
C TRP A 137 0.58 27.41 -18.77
N GLU A 138 1.01 28.10 -19.88
CA GLU A 138 0.15 28.32 -21.03
C GLU A 138 -0.22 27.00 -21.72
N VAL A 139 0.74 26.08 -21.82
CA VAL A 139 0.52 24.74 -22.40
C VAL A 139 -0.52 23.97 -21.57
N TYR A 140 -0.34 23.89 -20.27
CA TYR A 140 -1.20 23.09 -19.40
C TYR A 140 -2.60 23.72 -19.25
N GLU A 141 -2.68 25.03 -19.03
CA GLU A 141 -3.95 25.75 -18.84
C GLU A 141 -4.78 25.84 -20.12
N ARG A 142 -4.16 26.30 -21.24
CA ARG A 142 -4.91 26.73 -22.43
C ARG A 142 -4.92 25.74 -23.56
N MET A 143 -3.79 25.08 -23.80
CA MET A 143 -3.65 24.19 -24.95
C MET A 143 -4.13 22.77 -24.62
N LEU A 144 -3.67 22.18 -23.55
CA LEU A 144 -4.02 20.84 -23.11
C LEU A 144 -5.22 20.82 -22.17
N ARG A 145 -5.52 21.96 -21.52
CA ARG A 145 -6.62 22.09 -20.56
C ARG A 145 -6.58 21.01 -19.49
N ILE A 146 -5.40 20.81 -18.91
CA ILE A 146 -5.16 19.80 -17.88
C ILE A 146 -5.97 20.16 -16.63
N PRO A 147 -6.83 19.25 -16.12
CA PRO A 147 -7.72 19.55 -15.00
C PRO A 147 -6.99 20.03 -13.75
N PHE A 148 -5.86 19.38 -13.41
CA PHE A 148 -5.12 19.69 -12.20
C PHE A 148 -3.64 19.91 -12.49
N TYR A 149 -3.10 20.98 -11.91
CA TYR A 149 -1.69 21.32 -11.97
C TYR A 149 -1.15 21.50 -10.56
N VAL A 150 -0.13 20.72 -10.21
CA VAL A 150 0.48 20.67 -8.87
C VAL A 150 1.91 21.17 -8.97
N VAL A 151 2.28 22.06 -8.07
CA VAL A 151 3.64 22.57 -7.94
C VAL A 151 4.12 22.36 -6.51
N PHE A 152 5.25 21.71 -6.35
CA PHE A 152 5.84 21.47 -5.03
C PHE A 152 7.22 22.10 -4.90
N ASP A 153 7.34 22.94 -3.88
CA ASP A 153 8.60 23.56 -3.48
C ASP A 153 9.17 22.84 -2.26
N ARG A 154 10.24 22.05 -2.46
CA ARG A 154 10.88 21.29 -1.39
C ARG A 154 11.65 22.19 -0.39
N TYR A 155 12.09 23.37 -0.82
CA TYR A 155 12.88 24.26 0.03
C TYR A 155 11.99 25.03 1.03
N GLU A 156 10.82 25.47 0.55
CA GLU A 156 9.80 26.10 1.37
C GLU A 156 8.78 25.10 1.93
N ASN A 157 8.85 23.84 1.49
CA ASN A 157 7.88 22.77 1.79
C ASN A 157 6.45 23.18 1.44
N GLN A 158 6.29 23.92 0.34
CA GLN A 158 5.02 24.48 -0.08
C GLN A 158 4.41 23.68 -1.23
N LEU A 159 3.22 23.16 -0.99
CA LEU A 159 2.36 22.55 -2.00
C LEU A 159 1.39 23.59 -2.53
N ARG A 160 1.33 23.75 -3.84
CA ARG A 160 0.33 24.57 -4.55
C ARG A 160 -0.40 23.64 -5.53
N VAL A 161 -1.70 23.69 -5.49
CA VAL A 161 -2.58 22.94 -6.41
C VAL A 161 -3.46 23.93 -7.13
N PHE A 162 -3.58 23.76 -8.43
CA PHE A 162 -4.41 24.57 -9.29
C PHE A 162 -5.40 23.66 -10.01
N SER A 163 -6.69 23.99 -9.93
CA SER A 163 -7.75 23.35 -10.69
C SER A 163 -8.15 24.22 -11.89
N LEU A 164 -8.54 23.59 -12.98
CA LEU A 164 -8.98 24.29 -14.18
C LEU A 164 -10.46 24.62 -14.09
N ASP A 165 -10.80 25.84 -13.70
CA ASP A 165 -12.16 26.35 -13.67
C ASP A 165 -12.37 27.46 -14.70
N GLY A 166 -13.46 27.37 -15.48
CA GLY A 166 -13.76 28.34 -16.53
C GLY A 166 -12.66 28.51 -17.59
N GLY A 167 -11.74 27.57 -17.70
CA GLY A 167 -10.60 27.60 -18.62
C GLY A 167 -9.39 28.38 -18.14
N ARG A 168 -9.31 28.61 -16.83
CA ARG A 168 -8.16 29.19 -16.14
C ARG A 168 -7.84 28.41 -14.89
N TYR A 169 -6.56 28.39 -14.51
CA TYR A 169 -6.14 27.81 -13.23
C TYR A 169 -6.51 28.70 -12.07
N CYS A 170 -7.25 28.11 -11.13
CA CYS A 170 -7.58 28.67 -9.83
C CYS A 170 -6.82 27.90 -8.76
N GLN A 171 -6.11 28.61 -7.90
CA GLN A 171 -5.38 27.96 -6.82
C GLN A 171 -6.35 27.44 -5.76
N GLU A 172 -6.21 26.16 -5.41
CA GLU A 172 -6.99 25.51 -4.37
C GLU A 172 -6.51 25.93 -2.96
N ASN A 173 -7.47 26.00 -2.06
CA ASN A 173 -7.17 26.20 -0.63
C ASN A 173 -7.00 24.85 0.05
N LEU A 174 -5.75 24.48 0.36
CA LEU A 174 -5.41 23.18 0.92
C LEU A 174 -5.60 23.10 2.44
N GLY A 175 -5.94 24.21 3.11
CA GLY A 175 -5.97 24.28 4.56
C GLY A 175 -4.61 24.04 5.22
N ASP A 176 -4.63 23.73 6.51
CA ASP A 176 -3.40 23.56 7.31
C ASP A 176 -2.68 22.23 7.03
N GLU A 177 -3.38 21.21 6.53
CA GLU A 177 -2.81 19.88 6.31
C GLU A 177 -2.03 19.75 5.01
N SER A 178 -2.08 20.75 4.12
CA SER A 178 -1.45 20.69 2.79
C SER A 178 -1.83 19.41 2.02
N ARG A 179 -3.14 19.15 1.95
CA ARG A 179 -3.74 17.97 1.30
C ARG A 179 -4.82 18.38 0.30
N VAL A 180 -4.93 17.62 -0.78
CA VAL A 180 -5.98 17.76 -1.80
C VAL A 180 -6.59 16.39 -2.10
N TRP A 181 -7.87 16.35 -2.39
CA TRP A 181 -8.59 15.14 -2.77
C TRP A 181 -9.03 15.21 -4.23
N PHE A 182 -8.89 14.12 -4.97
CA PHE A 182 -9.31 13.99 -6.36
C PHE A 182 -10.42 12.93 -6.43
N ASP A 183 -11.66 13.38 -6.61
CA ASP A 183 -12.83 12.50 -6.65
C ASP A 183 -12.75 11.47 -7.78
N GLU A 184 -12.20 11.87 -8.94
CA GLU A 184 -12.07 11.02 -10.11
C GLU A 184 -11.12 9.85 -9.88
N LEU A 185 -10.18 9.98 -8.95
CA LEU A 185 -9.19 8.95 -8.60
C LEU A 185 -9.58 8.15 -7.34
N GLU A 186 -10.47 8.70 -6.53
CA GLU A 186 -10.69 8.30 -5.13
C GLU A 186 -9.36 8.24 -4.35
N LEU A 187 -8.50 9.23 -4.59
CA LEU A 187 -7.20 9.40 -3.94
C LEU A 187 -6.98 10.85 -3.55
N GLY A 188 -6.25 11.04 -2.46
CA GLY A 188 -5.71 12.32 -2.09
C GLY A 188 -4.19 12.40 -2.26
N LEU A 189 -3.69 13.60 -2.52
CA LEU A 189 -2.27 13.94 -2.58
C LEU A 189 -1.95 14.95 -1.49
N GLY A 190 -0.85 14.78 -0.79
CA GLY A 190 -0.44 15.70 0.26
C GLY A 190 1.03 15.63 0.62
N VAL A 191 1.45 16.51 1.53
CA VAL A 191 2.81 16.55 2.03
C VAL A 191 2.95 15.59 3.21
N TRP A 192 3.76 14.57 3.01
CA TRP A 192 4.08 13.54 4.00
C TRP A 192 5.47 13.80 4.59
N GLN A 193 5.58 13.76 5.93
CA GLN A 193 6.86 13.78 6.63
C GLN A 193 7.32 12.36 6.90
N GLY A 194 8.49 11.98 6.38
CA GLY A 194 9.02 10.64 6.60
C GLY A 194 10.37 10.40 5.94
N ILE A 195 10.82 9.15 6.02
CA ILE A 195 12.09 8.71 5.42
C ILE A 195 11.77 7.97 4.11
N TYR A 196 12.32 8.45 3.01
CA TYR A 196 12.25 7.77 1.72
C TYR A 196 13.66 7.74 1.09
N GLN A 197 14.07 6.59 0.56
CA GLN A 197 15.42 6.35 0.01
C GLN A 197 16.57 6.76 0.96
N GLY A 198 16.34 6.66 2.29
CA GLY A 198 17.32 7.03 3.31
C GLY A 198 17.35 8.51 3.70
N PHE A 199 16.56 9.35 3.05
CA PHE A 199 16.48 10.79 3.34
C PHE A 199 15.21 11.11 4.16
N GLU A 200 15.40 11.72 5.33
CA GLU A 200 14.30 12.27 6.11
C GLU A 200 13.90 13.63 5.53
N GLY A 201 12.60 13.81 5.25
CA GLY A 201 12.10 15.03 4.66
C GLY A 201 10.61 15.06 4.47
N LYS A 202 10.16 16.13 3.80
CA LYS A 202 8.79 16.29 3.35
C LYS A 202 8.70 15.91 1.88
N TRP A 203 7.77 15.00 1.59
CA TRP A 203 7.58 14.40 0.29
C TRP A 203 6.12 14.51 -0.14
N LEU A 204 5.85 14.61 -1.42
CA LEU A 204 4.50 14.40 -1.94
C LEU A 204 4.19 12.91 -1.95
N ARG A 205 3.05 12.55 -1.37
CA ARG A 205 2.60 11.15 -1.29
C ARG A 205 1.09 11.05 -1.42
N TRP A 206 0.63 9.97 -2.00
CA TRP A 206 -0.79 9.68 -2.11
C TRP A 206 -1.33 9.06 -0.83
N TYR A 207 -2.61 9.37 -0.52
CA TYR A 207 -3.33 8.84 0.63
C TYR A 207 -4.74 8.38 0.25
N GLU A 208 -5.30 7.49 1.06
CA GLU A 208 -6.64 6.94 0.90
C GLU A 208 -7.71 7.82 1.56
N ALA A 209 -9.01 7.51 1.31
CA ALA A 209 -10.15 8.19 1.93
C ALA A 209 -10.13 8.12 3.47
N SER A 210 -9.48 7.12 4.06
CA SER A 210 -9.21 7.03 5.50
C SER A 210 -8.27 8.11 6.03
N GLY A 211 -7.53 8.79 5.14
CA GLY A 211 -6.45 9.70 5.47
C GLY A 211 -5.08 9.01 5.63
N GLU A 212 -5.02 7.68 5.52
CA GLU A 212 -3.80 6.91 5.61
C GLU A 212 -2.98 7.00 4.31
N TRP A 213 -1.66 7.11 4.46
CA TRP A 213 -0.73 7.16 3.34
C TRP A 213 -0.62 5.80 2.67
N ILE A 214 -0.71 5.79 1.35
CA ILE A 214 -0.57 4.56 0.57
C ILE A 214 0.87 4.06 0.71
N PRO A 215 1.11 2.83 1.14
CA PRO A 215 2.45 2.30 1.29
C PRO A 215 3.12 2.08 -0.07
N THR A 216 4.44 2.30 -0.12
CA THR A 216 5.27 1.82 -1.21
C THR A 216 5.25 0.29 -1.26
N ASP A 217 5.66 -0.30 -2.37
CA ASP A 217 5.70 -1.75 -2.49
C ASP A 217 6.69 -2.40 -1.50
N ALA A 218 7.77 -1.69 -1.13
CA ALA A 218 8.71 -2.13 -0.10
C ALA A 218 8.09 -2.11 1.30
N GLU A 219 7.40 -1.02 1.66
CA GLU A 219 6.69 -0.89 2.93
C GLU A 219 5.56 -1.92 3.06
N ALA A 220 4.79 -2.14 2.00
CA ALA A 220 3.72 -3.13 1.98
C ALA A 220 4.25 -4.56 2.19
N ARG A 221 5.38 -4.92 1.55
CA ARG A 221 6.04 -6.21 1.78
C ARG A 221 6.51 -6.35 3.21
N GLN A 222 7.17 -5.34 3.76
CA GLN A 222 7.64 -5.38 5.15
C GLN A 222 6.49 -5.49 6.14
N GLN A 223 5.38 -4.80 5.92
CA GLN A 223 4.18 -4.93 6.75
C GLN A 223 3.60 -6.35 6.68
N ALA A 224 3.49 -6.92 5.46
CA ALA A 224 3.00 -8.28 5.28
C ALA A 224 3.92 -9.33 5.94
N GLU A 225 5.23 -9.18 5.85
CA GLU A 225 6.21 -10.06 6.51
C GLU A 225 6.08 -9.98 8.04
N THR A 226 6.01 -8.78 8.60
CA THR A 226 5.84 -8.56 10.05
C THR A 226 4.53 -9.17 10.56
N GLN A 227 3.46 -9.00 9.81
CA GLN A 227 2.16 -9.60 10.16
C GLN A 227 2.21 -11.12 10.11
N ALA A 228 2.80 -11.70 9.05
CA ALA A 228 2.93 -13.14 8.92
C ALA A 228 3.79 -13.75 10.04
N GLU A 229 4.85 -13.06 10.46
CA GLU A 229 5.70 -13.49 11.58
C GLU A 229 4.95 -13.44 12.92
N SER A 230 4.17 -12.38 13.15
CA SER A 230 3.31 -12.24 14.32
C SER A 230 2.26 -13.35 14.38
N GLU A 231 1.60 -13.65 13.27
CA GLU A 231 0.61 -14.75 13.19
C GLU A 231 1.24 -16.12 13.44
N ARG A 232 2.45 -16.37 12.90
CA ARG A 232 3.19 -17.61 13.16
C ARG A 232 3.55 -17.76 14.64
N SER A 233 4.02 -16.68 15.26
CA SER A 233 4.37 -16.67 16.69
C SER A 233 3.13 -16.94 17.57
N ALA A 234 2.00 -16.29 17.28
CA ALA A 234 0.75 -16.50 17.99
C ALA A 234 0.26 -17.95 17.85
N ARG A 235 0.35 -18.51 16.64
CA ARG A 235 -0.02 -19.92 16.40
C ARG A 235 0.85 -20.89 17.18
N GLN A 236 2.16 -20.69 17.19
CA GLN A 236 3.09 -21.52 17.93
C GLN A 236 2.85 -21.48 19.44
N GLN A 237 2.54 -20.29 19.98
CA GLN A 237 2.15 -20.14 21.38
C GLN A 237 0.87 -20.92 21.72
N ALA A 238 -0.16 -20.80 20.85
CA ALA A 238 -1.40 -21.54 21.03
C ALA A 238 -1.19 -23.09 20.98
N GLU A 239 -0.39 -23.57 20.04
CA GLU A 239 -0.03 -25.00 19.95
C GLU A 239 0.70 -25.48 21.21
N THR A 240 1.65 -24.69 21.72
CA THR A 240 2.37 -25.00 22.97
C THR A 240 1.44 -25.04 24.17
N GLN A 241 0.47 -24.12 24.26
CA GLN A 241 -0.51 -24.10 25.33
C GLN A 241 -1.42 -25.33 25.29
N ILE A 242 -1.90 -25.72 24.12
CA ILE A 242 -2.72 -26.92 23.93
C ILE A 242 -1.95 -28.17 24.38
N GLU A 243 -0.67 -28.29 24.03
CA GLU A 243 0.16 -29.44 24.43
C GLU A 243 0.38 -29.48 25.95
N ASN A 244 0.64 -28.32 26.57
CA ASN A 244 0.75 -28.21 28.02
C ASN A 244 -0.55 -28.63 28.73
N GLU A 245 -1.70 -28.17 28.24
CA GLU A 245 -3.01 -28.56 28.79
C GLU A 245 -3.29 -30.07 28.66
N ARG A 246 -2.93 -30.66 27.49
CA ARG A 246 -3.05 -32.11 27.29
C ARG A 246 -2.16 -32.88 28.25
N SER A 247 -0.92 -32.47 28.41
CA SER A 247 0.02 -33.09 29.34
C SER A 247 -0.45 -33.01 30.77
N ALA A 248 -0.94 -31.86 31.21
CA ALA A 248 -1.49 -31.67 32.54
C ALA A 248 -2.73 -32.56 32.79
N ARG A 249 -3.63 -32.63 31.80
CA ARG A 249 -4.80 -33.51 31.87
C ARG A 249 -4.41 -34.99 31.98
N GLN A 250 -3.49 -35.45 31.18
CA GLN A 250 -2.99 -36.85 31.23
C GLN A 250 -2.35 -37.18 32.56
N GLN A 251 -1.57 -36.26 33.14
CA GLN A 251 -0.99 -36.42 34.48
C GLN A 251 -2.10 -36.51 35.54
N ALA A 252 -3.09 -35.67 35.50
CA ALA A 252 -4.21 -35.70 36.42
C ALA A 252 -5.02 -37.01 36.31
N GLU A 253 -5.28 -37.51 35.10
CA GLU A 253 -5.94 -38.80 34.87
C GLU A 253 -5.12 -39.97 35.43
N THR A 254 -3.82 -39.96 35.23
CA THR A 254 -2.89 -40.96 35.77
C THR A 254 -2.87 -40.93 37.30
N GLN A 255 -2.89 -39.77 37.92
CA GLN A 255 -2.93 -39.63 39.37
C GLN A 255 -4.23 -40.17 39.96
N ILE A 256 -5.37 -39.85 39.34
CA ILE A 256 -6.67 -40.38 39.76
C ILE A 256 -6.68 -41.91 39.68
N GLU A 257 -6.17 -42.50 38.63
CA GLU A 257 -6.12 -43.94 38.46
C GLU A 257 -5.21 -44.61 39.52
N ASN A 258 -4.05 -43.99 39.80
CA ASN A 258 -3.14 -44.45 40.87
C ASN A 258 -3.82 -44.37 42.25
N GLU A 259 -4.51 -43.28 42.54
CA GLU A 259 -5.27 -43.14 43.80
C GLU A 259 -6.38 -44.20 43.93
N ARG A 260 -7.13 -44.46 42.85
CA ARG A 260 -8.17 -45.50 42.80
C ARG A 260 -7.57 -46.89 43.06
N SER A 261 -6.47 -47.23 42.40
CA SER A 261 -5.77 -48.50 42.57
C SER A 261 -5.26 -48.68 44.00
N ALA A 262 -4.67 -47.63 44.59
CA ALA A 262 -4.18 -47.66 45.96
C ALA A 262 -5.34 -47.81 46.98
N ARG A 263 -6.46 -47.17 46.75
CA ARG A 263 -7.67 -47.36 47.61
C ARG A 263 -8.22 -48.78 47.48
N ALA A 264 -8.33 -49.32 46.25
CA ALA A 264 -8.81 -50.68 46.02
C ALA A 264 -7.89 -51.73 46.69
N GLU A 265 -6.57 -51.54 46.61
CA GLU A 265 -5.60 -52.41 47.28
C GLU A 265 -5.72 -52.36 48.81
N THR A 266 -5.92 -51.15 49.36
CA THR A 266 -6.12 -50.95 50.80
C THR A 266 -7.41 -51.61 51.26
N GLU A 267 -8.51 -51.42 50.52
CA GLU A 267 -9.76 -52.06 50.82
C GLU A 267 -9.70 -53.58 50.75
N ALA A 268 -9.04 -54.15 49.74
CA ALA A 268 -8.79 -55.59 49.63
C ALA A 268 -7.97 -56.15 50.81
N LYS A 269 -6.93 -55.43 51.26
CA LYS A 269 -6.17 -55.81 52.46
C LYS A 269 -6.97 -55.79 53.73
N LEU A 270 -7.80 -54.77 53.90
CA LEU A 270 -8.72 -54.68 55.07
C LEU A 270 -9.73 -55.84 55.06
N THR A 271 -10.35 -56.11 53.92
CA THR A 271 -11.28 -57.24 53.76
C THR A 271 -10.59 -58.59 54.03
N ALA A 272 -9.41 -58.80 53.47
CA ALA A 272 -8.65 -60.03 53.69
C ALA A 272 -8.24 -60.27 55.17
N ALA A 273 -8.12 -59.21 55.96
CA ALA A 273 -7.79 -59.31 57.39
C ALA A 273 -8.98 -59.72 58.27
N ILE A 274 -10.20 -59.63 57.81
CA ILE A 274 -11.41 -59.92 58.62
C ILE A 274 -11.47 -61.39 59.02
N LEU A 275 -11.38 -62.32 58.07
CA LEU A 275 -11.45 -63.79 58.35
C LEU A 275 -10.39 -64.31 59.31
N PRO A 276 -9.10 -63.95 59.17
CA PRO A 276 -8.07 -64.35 60.17
C PRO A 276 -8.38 -63.80 61.55
N LEU A 277 -8.87 -62.60 61.74
CA LEU A 277 -9.16 -61.99 63.01
C LEU A 277 -10.38 -62.70 63.71
N ILE A 278 -11.33 -63.13 62.92
CA ILE A 278 -12.46 -63.99 63.44
C ILE A 278 -11.95 -65.34 63.93
N SER A 279 -11.08 -65.98 63.19
CA SER A 279 -10.45 -67.24 63.54
C SER A 279 -9.61 -67.20 64.85
N LEU A 280 -9.16 -65.98 65.19
CA LEU A 280 -8.49 -65.66 66.45
C LEU A 280 -9.45 -65.42 67.65
N GLY A 281 -10.76 -65.44 67.38
CA GLY A 281 -11.82 -65.32 68.46
C GLY A 281 -12.24 -63.86 68.73
N LEU A 282 -11.89 -62.87 67.88
CA LEU A 282 -12.36 -61.49 68.05
C LEU A 282 -13.82 -61.39 67.65
N THR A 283 -14.58 -60.51 68.35
CA THR A 283 -15.95 -60.21 67.99
C THR A 283 -16.00 -59.21 66.80
N VAL A 284 -17.14 -59.21 66.10
CA VAL A 284 -17.36 -58.31 64.95
C VAL A 284 -17.09 -56.83 65.30
N GLU A 285 -17.49 -56.40 66.49
CA GLU A 285 -17.30 -55.03 67.00
C GLU A 285 -15.80 -54.73 67.23
N GLN A 286 -15.07 -55.72 67.78
CA GLN A 286 -13.61 -55.59 67.98
C GLN A 286 -12.82 -55.51 66.64
N ILE A 287 -13.26 -56.29 65.66
CA ILE A 287 -12.67 -56.27 64.32
C ILE A 287 -12.96 -54.92 63.59
N ALA A 288 -14.23 -54.47 63.65
CA ALA A 288 -14.62 -53.19 63.09
C ALA A 288 -13.79 -52.06 63.67
N ASN A 289 -13.62 -52.01 64.97
CA ASN A 289 -12.84 -50.97 65.66
C ASN A 289 -11.35 -51.07 65.36
N SER A 290 -10.77 -52.28 65.22
CA SER A 290 -9.34 -52.50 64.93
C SER A 290 -8.98 -52.13 63.50
N LEU A 291 -9.88 -52.34 62.56
CA LEU A 291 -9.63 -52.06 61.13
C LEU A 291 -10.19 -50.68 60.71
N GLY A 292 -10.86 -49.95 61.62
CA GLY A 292 -11.49 -48.67 61.27
C GLY A 292 -12.68 -48.81 60.32
N LEU A 293 -13.38 -49.97 60.36
CA LEU A 293 -14.55 -50.30 59.54
C LEU A 293 -15.82 -50.14 60.34
N THR A 294 -16.97 -50.10 59.66
CA THR A 294 -18.26 -50.19 60.31
C THR A 294 -18.61 -51.62 60.55
N VAL A 295 -19.44 -51.90 61.64
CA VAL A 295 -19.91 -53.26 61.99
C VAL A 295 -20.69 -53.90 60.84
N GLU A 296 -21.48 -53.08 60.10
CA GLU A 296 -22.22 -53.54 58.90
C GLU A 296 -21.26 -54.02 57.80
N ARG A 297 -20.15 -53.33 57.60
CA ARG A 297 -19.16 -53.72 56.59
C ARG A 297 -18.45 -55.03 56.92
N VAL A 298 -18.13 -55.27 58.24
CA VAL A 298 -17.53 -56.54 58.68
C VAL A 298 -18.57 -57.66 58.51
N ASN A 299 -19.84 -57.44 58.79
CA ASN A 299 -20.91 -58.44 58.62
C ASN A 299 -21.18 -58.78 57.12
N GLN A 300 -20.91 -57.92 56.18
CA GLN A 300 -21.04 -58.17 54.72
C GLN A 300 -20.00 -59.17 54.20
N GLU A 301 -18.88 -59.36 54.88
CA GLU A 301 -17.77 -60.21 54.45
C GLU A 301 -17.77 -61.56 55.23
N LEU A 302 -18.75 -61.80 56.11
CA LEU A 302 -18.96 -63.03 56.79
C LEU A 302 -20.00 -63.91 56.07
#